data_eb446a390709ecad412ff6c59910986d
#
_entry.id   eb446a390709ecad412ff6c59910986d
#
_cell.length_a   1.000
_cell.length_b   1.000
_cell.length_c   1.000
_cell.angle_alpha   90.00
_cell.angle_beta   90.00
_cell.angle_gamma   90.00
#
_symmetry.space_group_name_H-M   'P 1'
#
loop_
_entity.id
_entity.type
_entity.pdbx_description
1 polymer ?
#
loop_
_entity_poly.entity_id
_entity_poly.type
_entity_poly.pdbx_seq_one_letter_code
_entity_poly.pdbx_strand_id
1 'polypeptide(L)'
;LVTSPVMIGVGLVAPEAVPLLFGIHWLPSVPIVQILSLLGIILPVSSYFSAAMLALNARHIVVRQSILDLCLGVTLAAAAAYISLETVAWAIVVRCAFTSICNSVDLGKHLDLRLLDLAHHLAAPLVATLAMTVTVLAARFVFGESLSPIQTLLLLTFGGGVAYAATIFIGARRGLWPNYGLDFQRWLPVPEQNLYDGA
;
A
#
# COMPACT_ATOMS: atom_id res chain seq x y z
N LEU A 1 0.51 -7.04 0.30
CA LEU A 1 1.84 -7.29 -0.27
C LEU A 1 2.05 -6.56 -1.60
N VAL A 2 1.15 -6.64 -2.56
CA VAL A 2 1.34 -6.11 -3.93
C VAL A 2 1.02 -4.61 -4.03
N THR A 3 0.06 -4.13 -3.27
CA THR A 3 -0.45 -2.74 -3.38
C THR A 3 0.61 -1.69 -3.05
N SER A 4 1.40 -1.90 -1.99
CA SER A 4 2.42 -0.95 -1.55
C SER A 4 3.52 -0.73 -2.60
N PRO A 5 4.18 -1.77 -3.16
CA PRO A 5 5.23 -1.56 -4.15
C PRO A 5 4.70 -0.99 -5.46
N VAL A 6 3.49 -1.37 -5.87
CA VAL A 6 2.89 -0.82 -7.10
C VAL A 6 2.64 0.67 -6.96
N MET A 7 2.00 1.11 -5.89
CA MET A 7 1.69 2.52 -5.66
C MET A 7 2.97 3.37 -5.50
N ILE A 8 3.90 2.92 -4.65
CA ILE A 8 5.19 3.63 -4.48
C ILE A 8 6.00 3.62 -5.78
N GLY A 9 5.99 2.50 -6.52
CA GLY A 9 6.61 2.41 -7.83
C GLY A 9 6.07 3.44 -8.83
N VAL A 10 4.74 3.58 -8.90
CA VAL A 10 4.09 4.61 -9.74
C VAL A 10 4.55 6.02 -9.35
N GLY A 11 4.63 6.32 -8.05
CA GLY A 11 5.12 7.62 -7.57
C GLY A 11 6.58 7.88 -7.94
N LEU A 12 7.43 6.85 -7.87
CA LEU A 12 8.86 6.97 -8.18
C LEU A 12 9.12 7.19 -9.68
N VAL A 13 8.33 6.57 -10.55
CA VAL A 13 8.48 6.71 -12.01
C VAL A 13 7.61 7.81 -12.59
N ALA A 14 6.79 8.50 -11.79
CA ALA A 14 5.88 9.55 -12.23
C ALA A 14 6.56 10.67 -13.05
N PRO A 15 7.77 11.17 -12.69
CA PRO A 15 8.44 12.22 -13.47
C PRO A 15 8.74 11.83 -14.92
N GLU A 16 8.99 10.55 -15.18
CA GLU A 16 9.24 10.02 -16.52
C GLU A 16 7.95 9.55 -17.20
N ALA A 17 7.08 8.88 -16.45
CA ALA A 17 5.87 8.27 -16.97
C ALA A 17 4.81 9.31 -17.37
N VAL A 18 4.60 10.34 -16.55
CA VAL A 18 3.55 11.34 -16.81
C VAL A 18 3.79 12.10 -18.11
N PRO A 19 4.96 12.71 -18.38
CA PRO A 19 5.17 13.43 -19.63
C PRO A 19 5.21 12.50 -20.85
N LEU A 20 5.64 11.25 -20.69
CA LEU A 20 5.68 10.27 -21.76
C LEU A 20 4.29 9.79 -22.19
N LEU A 21 3.40 9.52 -21.21
CA LEU A 21 2.07 8.95 -21.45
C LEU A 21 1.01 10.02 -21.74
N PHE A 22 1.07 11.15 -21.05
CA PHE A 22 0.05 12.20 -21.10
C PHE A 22 0.53 13.49 -21.78
N GLY A 23 1.83 13.63 -21.98
CA GLY A 23 2.45 14.82 -22.57
C GLY A 23 2.92 15.83 -21.54
N ILE A 24 3.73 16.80 -22.02
CA ILE A 24 4.43 17.77 -21.17
C ILE A 24 3.48 18.71 -20.39
N HIS A 25 2.26 18.91 -20.88
CA HIS A 25 1.26 19.73 -20.21
C HIS A 25 0.83 19.18 -18.85
N TRP A 26 1.07 17.87 -18.59
CA TRP A 26 0.72 17.20 -17.35
C TRP A 26 1.85 17.16 -16.31
N LEU A 27 2.98 17.78 -16.59
CA LEU A 27 4.09 17.90 -15.62
C LEU A 27 3.66 18.43 -14.23
N PRO A 28 2.75 19.44 -14.13
CA PRO A 28 2.28 19.90 -12.83
C PRO A 28 1.54 18.84 -11.98
N SER A 29 1.10 17.74 -12.60
CA SER A 29 0.44 16.63 -11.90
C SER A 29 1.43 15.66 -11.24
N VAL A 30 2.70 15.68 -11.60
CA VAL A 30 3.73 14.79 -11.06
C VAL A 30 3.81 14.83 -9.53
N PRO A 31 3.91 16.00 -8.87
CA PRO A 31 3.94 16.07 -7.42
C PRO A 31 2.69 15.45 -6.78
N ILE A 32 1.51 15.64 -7.39
CA ILE A 32 0.25 15.09 -6.91
C ILE A 32 0.27 13.56 -6.95
N VAL A 33 0.74 12.97 -8.06
CA VAL A 33 0.89 11.51 -8.19
C VAL A 33 1.86 10.97 -7.16
N GLN A 34 2.98 11.65 -6.92
CA GLN A 34 3.96 11.27 -5.91
C GLN A 34 3.39 11.31 -4.50
N ILE A 35 2.66 12.36 -4.13
CA ILE A 35 2.01 12.49 -2.83
C ILE A 35 0.98 11.37 -2.65
N LEU A 36 0.10 11.16 -3.63
CA LEU A 36 -0.95 10.14 -3.56
C LEU A 36 -0.38 8.71 -3.56
N SER A 37 0.80 8.48 -4.10
CA SER A 37 1.47 7.18 -4.07
C SER A 37 1.76 6.69 -2.64
N LEU A 38 1.93 7.61 -1.68
CA LEU A 38 2.11 7.28 -0.25
C LEU A 38 0.90 6.54 0.33
N LEU A 39 -0.28 6.69 -0.27
CA LEU A 39 -1.47 5.92 0.12
C LEU A 39 -1.26 4.41 -0.03
N GLY A 40 -0.35 3.97 -0.90
CA GLY A 40 0.01 2.56 -1.05
C GLY A 40 0.52 1.89 0.23
N ILE A 41 1.06 2.66 1.18
CA ILE A 41 1.47 2.16 2.50
C ILE A 41 0.28 2.17 3.46
N ILE A 42 -0.60 3.15 3.37
CA ILE A 42 -1.66 3.42 4.34
C ILE A 42 -2.92 2.57 4.08
N LEU A 43 -3.35 2.45 2.82
CA LEU A 43 -4.60 1.79 2.44
C LEU A 43 -4.68 0.31 2.86
N PRO A 44 -3.62 -0.51 2.76
CA PRO A 44 -3.68 -1.90 3.20
C PRO A 44 -4.06 -2.03 4.67
N VAL A 45 -3.57 -1.14 5.53
CA VAL A 45 -3.88 -1.16 6.99
C VAL A 45 -5.38 -0.98 7.23
N SER A 46 -6.00 0.00 6.55
CA SER A 46 -7.44 0.25 6.66
C SER A 46 -8.28 -0.92 6.13
N SER A 47 -7.81 -1.61 5.08
CA SER A 47 -8.49 -2.78 4.53
C SER A 47 -8.50 -3.96 5.50
N TYR A 48 -7.41 -4.20 6.22
CA TYR A 48 -7.35 -5.24 7.26
C TYR A 48 -8.31 -4.94 8.42
N PHE A 49 -8.40 -3.69 8.85
CA PHE A 49 -9.35 -3.28 9.87
C PHE A 49 -10.79 -3.61 9.47
N SER A 50 -11.21 -3.19 8.28
CA SER A 50 -12.57 -3.43 7.80
C SER A 50 -12.91 -4.92 7.71
N ALA A 51 -11.98 -5.74 7.20
CA ALA A 51 -12.15 -7.18 7.09
C ALA A 51 -12.27 -7.84 8.49
N ALA A 52 -11.44 -7.46 9.45
CA ALA A 52 -11.47 -7.97 10.81
C ALA A 52 -12.77 -7.60 11.53
N MET A 53 -13.23 -6.34 11.43
CA MET A 53 -14.47 -5.89 12.06
C MET A 53 -15.70 -6.58 11.46
N LEU A 54 -15.70 -6.86 10.15
CA LEU A 54 -16.76 -7.64 9.50
C LEU A 54 -16.78 -9.09 10.00
N ALA A 55 -15.61 -9.72 10.16
CA ALA A 55 -15.49 -11.06 10.70
C ALA A 55 -16.00 -11.16 12.15
N LEU A 56 -15.83 -10.12 12.95
CA LEU A 56 -16.36 -10.00 14.32
C LEU A 56 -17.84 -9.61 14.37
N ASN A 57 -18.52 -9.54 13.22
CA ASN A 57 -19.91 -9.09 13.10
C ASN A 57 -20.17 -7.66 13.65
N ALA A 58 -19.12 -6.85 13.75
CA ALA A 58 -19.14 -5.47 14.25
C ALA A 58 -19.40 -4.45 13.14
N ARG A 59 -20.37 -4.71 12.26
CA ARG A 59 -20.69 -3.88 11.07
C ARG A 59 -20.96 -2.42 11.40
N HIS A 60 -21.60 -2.15 12.54
CA HIS A 60 -21.92 -0.78 12.98
C HIS A 60 -20.66 0.09 13.19
N ILE A 61 -19.54 -0.54 13.61
CA ILE A 61 -18.26 0.16 13.78
C ILE A 61 -17.71 0.58 12.41
N VAL A 62 -17.74 -0.33 11.43
CA VAL A 62 -17.27 -0.03 10.05
C VAL A 62 -18.10 1.09 9.43
N VAL A 63 -19.43 1.05 9.56
CA VAL A 63 -20.32 2.09 9.02
C VAL A 63 -20.05 3.44 9.68
N ARG A 64 -19.97 3.48 11.02
CA ARG A 64 -19.65 4.72 11.75
C ARG A 64 -18.32 5.32 11.29
N GLN A 65 -17.30 4.49 11.16
CA GLN A 65 -15.98 4.91 10.74
C GLN A 65 -15.99 5.45 9.30
N SER A 66 -16.72 4.79 8.39
CA SER A 66 -16.86 5.24 7.00
C SER A 66 -17.56 6.59 6.90
N ILE A 67 -18.58 6.85 7.74
CA ILE A 67 -19.26 8.15 7.77
C ILE A 67 -18.30 9.24 8.28
N LEU A 68 -17.56 8.96 9.37
CA LEU A 68 -16.57 9.91 9.91
C LEU A 68 -15.48 10.21 8.89
N ASP A 69 -14.97 9.18 8.21
CA ASP A 69 -13.96 9.33 7.17
C ASP A 69 -14.46 10.15 5.99
N LEU A 70 -15.69 9.94 5.56
CA LEU A 70 -16.34 10.73 4.51
C LEU A 70 -16.49 12.20 4.93
N CYS A 71 -17.02 12.47 6.12
CA CYS A 71 -17.20 13.85 6.61
C CYS A 71 -15.85 14.58 6.72
N LEU A 72 -14.84 13.94 7.33
CA LEU A 72 -13.49 14.49 7.42
C LEU A 72 -12.88 14.69 6.02
N GLY A 73 -13.08 13.75 5.11
CA GLY A 73 -12.57 13.81 3.75
C GLY A 73 -13.12 15.00 2.98
N VAL A 74 -14.43 15.18 3.00
CA VAL A 74 -15.09 16.29 2.30
C VAL A 74 -14.70 17.64 2.90
N THR A 75 -14.70 17.77 4.22
CA THR A 75 -14.36 19.05 4.89
C THR A 75 -12.89 19.44 4.68
N LEU A 76 -11.97 18.50 4.83
CA LEU A 76 -10.54 18.77 4.61
C LEU A 76 -10.22 19.04 3.14
N ALA A 77 -10.81 18.28 2.22
CA ALA A 77 -10.60 18.51 0.79
C ALA A 77 -11.17 19.87 0.35
N ALA A 78 -12.38 20.24 0.83
CA ALA A 78 -12.97 21.54 0.54
C ALA A 78 -12.10 22.69 1.08
N ALA A 79 -11.61 22.59 2.32
CA ALA A 79 -10.74 23.60 2.91
C ALA A 79 -9.40 23.71 2.16
N ALA A 80 -8.79 22.58 1.80
CA ALA A 80 -7.52 22.53 1.08
C ALA A 80 -7.63 23.04 -0.37
N ALA A 81 -8.78 22.88 -1.01
CA ALA A 81 -9.04 23.31 -2.40
C ALA A 81 -8.90 24.82 -2.60
N TYR A 82 -9.12 25.62 -1.54
CA TYR A 82 -8.92 27.07 -1.60
C TYR A 82 -7.42 27.48 -1.70
N ILE A 83 -6.50 26.56 -1.40
CA ILE A 83 -5.06 26.86 -1.36
C ILE A 83 -4.40 26.36 -2.64
N SER A 84 -4.38 25.03 -2.87
CA SER A 84 -3.81 24.42 -4.06
C SER A 84 -4.22 22.97 -4.21
N LEU A 85 -4.04 22.41 -5.42
CA LEU A 85 -4.29 20.98 -5.69
C LEU A 85 -3.33 20.07 -4.89
N GLU A 86 -2.09 20.49 -4.71
CA GLU A 86 -1.11 19.74 -3.91
C GLU A 86 -1.53 19.68 -2.44
N THR A 87 -2.08 20.78 -1.91
CA THR A 87 -2.60 20.81 -0.54
C THR A 87 -3.76 19.83 -0.36
N VAL A 88 -4.62 19.68 -1.37
CA VAL A 88 -5.69 18.67 -1.37
C VAL A 88 -5.09 17.25 -1.31
N ALA A 89 -4.05 16.96 -2.11
CA ALA A 89 -3.39 15.67 -2.09
C ALA A 89 -2.79 15.35 -0.72
N TRP A 90 -2.10 16.31 -0.09
CA TRP A 90 -1.60 16.17 1.27
C TRP A 90 -2.70 15.99 2.31
N ALA A 91 -3.79 16.73 2.21
CA ALA A 91 -4.95 16.60 3.09
C ALA A 91 -5.54 15.18 3.04
N ILE A 92 -5.62 14.57 1.85
CA ILE A 92 -6.07 13.19 1.67
C ILE A 92 -5.11 12.21 2.36
N VAL A 93 -3.80 12.34 2.15
CA VAL A 93 -2.79 11.45 2.74
C VAL A 93 -2.80 11.55 4.27
N VAL A 94 -2.79 12.76 4.81
CA VAL A 94 -2.82 12.99 6.27
C VAL A 94 -4.09 12.44 6.89
N ARG A 95 -5.26 12.67 6.27
CA ARG A 95 -6.53 12.11 6.71
C ARG A 95 -6.48 10.58 6.74
N CYS A 96 -6.06 9.96 5.64
CA CYS A 96 -5.97 8.49 5.55
C CYS A 96 -4.99 7.92 6.60
N ALA A 97 -3.86 8.58 6.84
CA ALA A 97 -2.92 8.17 7.88
C ALA A 97 -3.56 8.25 9.26
N PHE A 98 -4.22 9.37 9.57
CA PHE A 98 -4.93 9.55 10.84
C PHE A 98 -6.00 8.47 11.05
N THR A 99 -6.86 8.26 10.05
CA THR A 99 -7.91 7.23 10.09
C THR A 99 -7.33 5.83 10.27
N SER A 100 -6.22 5.50 9.58
CA SER A 100 -5.54 4.22 9.72
C SER A 100 -4.98 4.00 11.12
N ILE A 101 -4.44 5.04 11.75
CA ILE A 101 -3.95 4.96 13.13
C ILE A 101 -5.12 4.71 14.08
N CYS A 102 -6.22 5.47 13.96
CA CYS A 102 -7.41 5.27 14.76
C CYS A 102 -7.99 3.86 14.62
N ASN A 103 -8.08 3.37 13.38
CA ASN A 103 -8.54 2.01 13.08
C ASN A 103 -7.64 0.94 13.71
N SER A 104 -6.32 1.13 13.69
CA SER A 104 -5.37 0.19 14.30
C SER A 104 -5.50 0.15 15.83
N VAL A 105 -5.73 1.30 16.46
CA VAL A 105 -5.96 1.38 17.91
C VAL A 105 -7.28 0.71 18.30
N ASP A 106 -8.36 0.94 17.54
CA ASP A 106 -9.66 0.33 17.80
C ASP A 106 -9.61 -1.19 17.56
N LEU A 107 -8.88 -1.66 16.55
CA LEU A 107 -8.66 -3.09 16.31
C LEU A 107 -7.94 -3.76 17.50
N GLY A 108 -6.89 -3.11 18.01
CA GLY A 108 -6.15 -3.60 19.17
C GLY A 108 -7.03 -3.79 20.41
N LYS A 109 -7.98 -2.86 20.65
CA LYS A 109 -8.92 -2.94 21.78
C LYS A 109 -9.93 -4.08 21.66
N HIS A 110 -10.35 -4.43 20.43
CA HIS A 110 -11.39 -5.45 20.20
C HIS A 110 -10.86 -6.88 20.11
N LEU A 111 -9.59 -7.03 19.71
CA LEU A 111 -8.99 -8.36 19.46
C LEU A 111 -7.93 -8.76 20.50
N ASP A 112 -7.67 -7.92 21.53
CA ASP A 112 -6.53 -8.09 22.45
C ASP A 112 -5.19 -8.33 21.74
N LEU A 113 -5.10 -7.91 20.45
CA LEU A 113 -3.88 -8.01 19.67
C LEU A 113 -2.92 -6.89 20.05
N ARG A 114 -1.68 -7.24 20.27
CA ARG A 114 -0.64 -6.22 20.44
C ARG A 114 -0.40 -5.53 19.08
N LEU A 115 -0.38 -4.21 19.06
CA LEU A 115 -0.04 -3.43 17.86
C LEU A 115 1.31 -3.85 17.26
N LEU A 116 2.20 -4.41 18.08
CA LEU A 116 3.48 -5.00 17.65
C LEU A 116 3.31 -6.21 16.72
N ASP A 117 2.30 -7.03 16.93
CA ASP A 117 2.05 -8.20 16.07
C ASP A 117 1.59 -7.75 14.68
N LEU A 118 0.74 -6.72 14.62
CA LEU A 118 0.33 -6.10 13.37
C LEU A 118 1.51 -5.44 12.65
N ALA A 119 2.35 -4.72 13.39
CA ALA A 119 3.55 -4.09 12.85
C ALA A 119 4.53 -5.13 12.29
N HIS A 120 4.68 -6.29 12.93
CA HIS A 120 5.54 -7.38 12.45
C HIS A 120 5.06 -7.94 11.10
N HIS A 121 3.76 -8.09 10.91
CA HIS A 121 3.19 -8.54 9.64
C HIS A 121 3.32 -7.50 8.52
N LEU A 122 3.33 -6.20 8.85
CA LEU A 122 3.52 -5.12 7.91
C LEU A 122 5.00 -4.84 7.61
N ALA A 123 5.92 -5.29 8.47
CA ALA A 123 7.35 -5.03 8.33
C ALA A 123 7.92 -5.57 7.02
N ALA A 124 7.53 -6.78 6.61
CA ALA A 124 8.03 -7.42 5.40
C ALA A 124 7.74 -6.60 4.12
N PRO A 125 6.47 -6.24 3.82
CA PRO A 125 6.19 -5.44 2.63
C PRO A 125 6.80 -4.04 2.72
N LEU A 126 6.92 -3.45 3.93
CA LEU A 126 7.54 -2.15 4.10
C LEU A 126 9.04 -2.18 3.83
N VAL A 127 9.77 -3.16 4.38
CA VAL A 127 11.20 -3.33 4.13
C VAL A 127 11.48 -3.62 2.66
N ALA A 128 10.66 -4.47 2.02
CA ALA A 128 10.82 -4.77 0.61
C ALA A 128 10.52 -3.54 -0.28
N THR A 129 9.50 -2.74 0.06
CA THR A 129 9.20 -1.49 -0.64
C THR A 129 10.33 -0.46 -0.45
N LEU A 130 10.91 -0.38 0.75
CA LEU A 130 12.04 0.50 1.04
C LEU A 130 13.28 0.08 0.22
N ALA A 131 13.59 -1.21 0.17
CA ALA A 131 14.68 -1.74 -0.66
C ALA A 131 14.47 -1.43 -2.14
N MET A 132 13.23 -1.60 -2.64
CA MET A 132 12.84 -1.21 -3.99
C MET A 132 13.08 0.29 -4.23
N THR A 133 12.62 1.14 -3.31
CA THR A 133 12.78 2.60 -3.41
C THR A 133 14.24 3.00 -3.49
N VAL A 134 15.09 2.45 -2.61
CA VAL A 134 16.53 2.71 -2.60
C VAL A 134 17.18 2.26 -3.92
N THR A 135 16.81 1.09 -4.43
CA THR A 135 17.32 0.58 -5.72
C THR A 135 16.93 1.48 -6.89
N VAL A 136 15.67 1.92 -6.94
CA VAL A 136 15.16 2.81 -7.99
C VAL A 136 15.88 4.17 -7.93
N LEU A 137 16.04 4.76 -6.75
CA LEU A 137 16.75 6.03 -6.57
C LEU A 137 18.23 5.91 -6.92
N ALA A 138 18.89 4.83 -6.53
CA ALA A 138 20.28 4.56 -6.90
C ALA A 138 20.45 4.39 -8.41
N ALA A 139 19.57 3.62 -9.06
CA ALA A 139 19.58 3.46 -10.51
C ALA A 139 19.35 4.78 -11.23
N ARG A 140 18.46 5.63 -10.73
CA ARG A 140 18.20 6.95 -11.27
C ARG A 140 19.43 7.88 -11.14
N PHE A 141 20.10 7.84 -9.99
CA PHE A 141 21.31 8.63 -9.75
C PHE A 141 22.46 8.22 -10.69
N VAL A 142 22.62 6.90 -10.93
CA VAL A 142 23.73 6.38 -11.75
C VAL A 142 23.47 6.52 -13.26
N PHE A 143 22.24 6.29 -13.71
CA PHE A 143 21.90 6.16 -15.13
C PHE A 143 21.01 7.30 -15.67
N GLY A 144 20.49 8.17 -14.81
CA GLY A 144 19.45 9.13 -15.17
C GLY A 144 19.83 10.12 -16.27
N GLU A 145 21.12 10.44 -16.42
CA GLU A 145 21.61 11.38 -17.47
C GLU A 145 22.02 10.66 -18.76
N SER A 146 22.18 9.34 -18.74
CA SER A 146 22.77 8.57 -19.84
C SER A 146 21.74 7.88 -20.74
N LEU A 147 20.49 7.77 -20.29
CA LEU A 147 19.46 6.95 -20.94
C LEU A 147 18.31 7.81 -21.48
N SER A 148 17.67 7.32 -22.55
CA SER A 148 16.41 7.92 -23.01
C SER A 148 15.29 7.76 -21.98
N PRO A 149 14.26 8.64 -21.95
CA PRO A 149 13.16 8.57 -20.98
C PRO A 149 12.46 7.21 -20.94
N ILE A 150 12.32 6.55 -22.09
CA ILE A 150 11.71 5.22 -22.21
C ILE A 150 12.61 4.15 -21.55
N GLN A 151 13.92 4.19 -21.81
CA GLN A 151 14.88 3.25 -21.24
C GLN A 151 14.95 3.42 -19.72
N THR A 152 14.94 4.66 -19.23
CA THR A 152 14.89 4.96 -17.80
C THR A 152 13.63 4.40 -17.16
N LEU A 153 12.47 4.63 -17.77
CA LEU A 153 11.19 4.11 -17.28
C LEU A 153 11.21 2.58 -17.17
N LEU A 154 11.68 1.89 -18.22
CA LEU A 154 11.77 0.42 -18.21
C LEU A 154 12.76 -0.08 -17.16
N LEU A 155 13.96 0.53 -17.07
CA LEU A 155 14.96 0.18 -16.08
C LEU A 155 14.44 0.32 -14.65
N LEU A 156 13.80 1.45 -14.34
CA LEU A 156 13.26 1.71 -13.00
C LEU A 156 12.12 0.77 -12.64
N THR A 157 11.23 0.47 -13.60
CA THR A 157 10.08 -0.42 -13.36
C THR A 157 10.53 -1.86 -13.18
N PHE A 158 11.35 -2.40 -14.10
CA PHE A 158 11.83 -3.77 -13.99
C PHE A 158 12.83 -3.94 -12.86
N GLY A 159 13.79 -3.02 -12.72
CA GLY A 159 14.78 -3.06 -11.63
C GLY A 159 14.14 -2.98 -10.27
N GLY A 160 13.16 -2.09 -10.09
CA GLY A 160 12.35 -1.99 -8.86
C GLY A 160 11.57 -3.25 -8.57
N GLY A 161 10.89 -3.82 -9.57
CA GLY A 161 10.13 -5.06 -9.43
C GLY A 161 11.01 -6.25 -9.04
N VAL A 162 12.16 -6.40 -9.67
CA VAL A 162 13.14 -7.45 -9.33
C VAL A 162 13.69 -7.27 -7.92
N ALA A 163 14.04 -6.05 -7.52
CA ALA A 163 14.54 -5.75 -6.17
C ALA A 163 13.50 -6.09 -5.11
N TYR A 164 12.22 -5.75 -5.34
CA TYR A 164 11.12 -6.11 -4.45
C TYR A 164 10.96 -7.63 -4.33
N ALA A 165 10.86 -8.33 -5.46
CA ALA A 165 10.69 -9.78 -5.49
C ALA A 165 11.88 -10.51 -4.82
N ALA A 166 13.11 -10.06 -5.08
CA ALA A 166 14.32 -10.62 -4.45
C ALA A 166 14.31 -10.43 -2.93
N THR A 167 13.91 -9.25 -2.44
CA THR A 167 13.85 -8.98 -1.00
C THR A 167 12.82 -9.86 -0.31
N ILE A 168 11.64 -10.03 -0.87
CA ILE A 168 10.61 -10.93 -0.34
C ILE A 168 11.11 -12.37 -0.34
N PHE A 169 11.72 -12.83 -1.44
CA PHE A 169 12.21 -14.20 -1.58
C PHE A 169 13.35 -14.52 -0.60
N ILE A 170 14.31 -13.60 -0.45
CA ILE A 170 15.42 -13.75 0.48
C ILE A 170 14.91 -13.76 1.93
N GLY A 171 14.00 -12.86 2.27
CA GLY A 171 13.40 -12.80 3.59
C GLY A 171 12.59 -14.05 3.95
N ALA A 172 11.84 -14.60 2.99
CA ALA A 172 11.11 -15.85 3.15
C ALA A 172 12.06 -17.04 3.37
N ARG A 173 13.15 -17.14 2.58
CA ARG A 173 14.17 -18.20 2.75
C ARG A 173 14.92 -18.15 4.08
N ARG A 174 15.12 -16.95 4.62
CA ARG A 174 15.80 -16.76 5.91
C ARG A 174 14.88 -16.91 7.11
N GLY A 175 13.59 -17.18 6.90
CA GLY A 175 12.60 -17.28 7.97
C GLY A 175 12.37 -15.96 8.72
N LEU A 176 12.74 -14.82 8.13
CA LEU A 176 12.57 -13.51 8.73
C LEU A 176 11.12 -13.03 8.66
N TRP A 177 10.35 -13.61 7.73
CA TRP A 177 8.95 -13.26 7.52
C TRP A 177 8.05 -14.38 8.03
N PRO A 178 6.90 -14.05 8.65
CA PRO A 178 5.87 -15.06 8.92
C PRO A 178 5.50 -15.70 7.57
N ASN A 179 5.30 -17.04 7.59
CA ASN A 179 4.89 -17.77 6.40
C ASN A 179 3.59 -17.16 5.85
N TYR A 180 3.71 -16.32 4.83
CA TYR A 180 2.56 -15.75 4.10
C TYR A 180 1.93 -16.85 3.25
N GLY A 181 1.51 -17.97 3.89
CA GLY A 181 0.59 -18.96 3.31
C GLY A 181 0.72 -19.18 1.79
N LEU A 182 1.94 -19.38 1.28
CA LEU A 182 2.13 -20.00 -0.04
C LEU A 182 1.80 -21.50 0.01
N ASP A 183 1.29 -21.98 1.13
CA ASP A 183 0.57 -23.25 1.23
C ASP A 183 -0.77 -23.13 0.50
N PHE A 184 -0.69 -23.14 -0.81
CA PHE A 184 -1.85 -23.23 -1.72
C PHE A 184 -2.75 -24.42 -1.38
N GLN A 185 -2.23 -25.41 -0.67
CA GLN A 185 -2.97 -26.60 -0.21
C GLN A 185 -4.00 -26.28 0.89
N ARG A 186 -3.84 -25.20 1.64
CA ARG A 186 -4.81 -24.79 2.69
C ARG A 186 -6.05 -24.09 2.14
N TRP A 187 -6.03 -23.66 0.87
CA TRP A 187 -7.14 -22.98 0.21
C TRP A 187 -7.92 -23.88 -0.75
N LEU A 188 -7.48 -25.13 -0.93
CA LEU A 188 -8.30 -26.11 -1.62
C LEU A 188 -9.49 -26.44 -0.71
N PRO A 189 -10.73 -26.41 -1.21
CA PRO A 189 -11.87 -26.84 -0.43
C PRO A 189 -11.60 -28.28 0.01
N VAL A 190 -11.73 -28.50 1.34
CA VAL A 190 -11.66 -29.85 1.91
C VAL A 190 -12.67 -30.69 1.14
N PRO A 191 -12.27 -31.81 0.51
CA PRO A 191 -13.22 -32.63 -0.21
C PRO A 191 -14.32 -33.05 0.77
N GLU A 192 -15.58 -32.87 0.40
CA GLU A 192 -16.80 -33.14 1.18
C GLU A 192 -17.01 -34.61 1.57
N GLN A 193 -15.97 -35.40 1.71
CA GLN A 193 -16.06 -36.86 1.94
C GLN A 193 -16.46 -37.27 3.35
N ASN A 194 -16.62 -36.34 4.32
CA ASN A 194 -16.93 -36.74 5.71
C ASN A 194 -18.29 -36.25 6.25
N LEU A 195 -19.21 -35.87 5.39
CA LEU A 195 -20.56 -35.44 5.84
C LEU A 195 -21.60 -36.56 5.84
N TYR A 196 -21.24 -37.78 5.40
CA TYR A 196 -22.21 -38.90 5.29
C TYR A 196 -21.92 -40.12 6.16
N ASP A 197 -20.89 -40.10 6.99
CA ASP A 197 -20.58 -41.24 7.87
C ASP A 197 -21.14 -41.07 9.28
N GLY A 198 -22.28 -40.41 9.46
CA GLY A 198 -22.91 -40.17 10.76
C GLY A 198 -24.44 -40.25 10.73
N ALA A 199 -25.01 -41.28 10.06
CA ALA A 199 -26.43 -41.61 10.18
C ALA A 199 -26.62 -43.10 10.49
#